data_0158a42522f221198212aa9b30de95de
#
_entry.id   0158a42522f221198212aa9b30de95de
#
_cell.length_a   1.000
_cell.length_b   1.000
_cell.length_c   1.000
_cell.angle_alpha   90.00
_cell.angle_beta   90.00
_cell.angle_gamma   90.00
#
_symmetry.space_group_name_H-M   'P 1'
#
loop_
_entity.id
_entity.type
_entity.pdbx_description
1 polymer ?
#
loop_
_entity_poly.entity_id
_entity_poly.type
_entity_poly.pdbx_seq_one_letter_code
_entity_poly.pdbx_strand_id
1 'polypeptide(L)'
;TFELERTKADHVDLFYSREELTACLDDYAVVLVVSPLRFDTGDTPCIQFIPKVLALGLGCRYQCDPTDIVDHILGEVSRLGFYPEAIGKLTTIDLKKDEPLLKELAERLQVSPLIYTAEELKDVEVLSPSQKVFEVTGVWGVAESTSRYATGLGSIVLPKQKGMVRSEEH
;
A
#
# COMPACT_ATOMS: atom_id res chain seq x y z
N THR A 1 -14.95 9.47 -13.56
CA THR A 1 -14.25 10.09 -14.72
C THR A 1 -15.24 10.97 -15.52
N PHE A 2 -16.33 10.38 -15.97
CA PHE A 2 -17.33 11.08 -16.80
C PHE A 2 -18.01 12.28 -16.09
N GLU A 3 -18.27 12.19 -14.78
CA GLU A 3 -18.82 13.32 -14.02
C GLU A 3 -17.82 14.47 -13.86
N LEU A 4 -16.53 14.14 -13.68
CA LEU A 4 -15.49 15.15 -13.57
C LEU A 4 -15.32 15.96 -14.87
N GLU A 5 -15.34 15.30 -16.02
CA GLU A 5 -15.29 15.96 -17.33
C GLU A 5 -16.49 16.88 -17.60
N ARG A 6 -17.66 16.47 -17.11
CA ARG A 6 -18.90 17.22 -17.28
C ARG A 6 -18.99 18.49 -16.44
N THR A 7 -18.25 18.53 -15.31
CA THR A 7 -18.33 19.62 -14.33
C THR A 7 -17.08 20.51 -14.28
N LYS A 8 -16.04 20.20 -15.08
CA LYS A 8 -14.82 21.01 -15.11
C LYS A 8 -15.08 22.42 -15.62
N ALA A 9 -14.33 23.39 -15.09
CA ALA A 9 -14.33 24.75 -15.63
C ALA A 9 -13.60 24.85 -16.99
N ASP A 10 -13.95 25.84 -17.83
CA ASP A 10 -13.41 25.98 -19.18
C ASP A 10 -11.87 26.16 -19.22
N HIS A 11 -11.28 26.69 -18.14
CA HIS A 11 -9.83 26.93 -18.02
C HIS A 11 -9.08 25.77 -17.34
N VAL A 12 -9.74 24.61 -17.16
CA VAL A 12 -9.17 23.40 -16.56
C VAL A 12 -9.13 22.31 -17.60
N ASP A 13 -7.95 21.75 -17.84
CA ASP A 13 -7.75 20.57 -18.66
C ASP A 13 -7.52 19.33 -17.80
N LEU A 14 -8.00 18.18 -18.25
CA LEU A 14 -7.89 16.90 -17.55
C LEU A 14 -6.98 15.95 -18.32
N PHE A 15 -6.02 15.38 -17.59
CA PHE A 15 -5.08 14.39 -18.10
C PHE A 15 -5.22 13.09 -17.33
N TYR A 16 -5.22 11.97 -18.02
CA TYR A 16 -5.35 10.63 -17.44
C TYR A 16 -4.07 9.81 -17.56
N SER A 17 -3.05 10.36 -18.23
CA SER A 17 -1.74 9.75 -18.29
C SER A 17 -0.65 10.73 -17.85
N ARG A 18 0.40 10.18 -17.26
CA ARG A 18 1.58 10.94 -16.83
C ARG A 18 2.29 11.57 -18.04
N GLU A 19 2.38 10.81 -19.12
CA GLU A 19 3.07 11.18 -20.34
C GLU A 19 2.41 12.40 -21.00
N GLU A 20 1.10 12.41 -21.08
CA GLU A 20 0.34 13.54 -21.64
C GLU A 20 0.55 14.81 -20.82
N LEU A 21 0.45 14.72 -19.48
CA LEU A 21 0.66 15.87 -18.61
C LEU A 21 2.12 16.36 -18.67
N THR A 22 3.10 15.46 -18.65
CA THR A 22 4.53 15.84 -18.71
C THR A 22 4.86 16.59 -19.97
N ALA A 23 4.22 16.28 -21.09
CA ALA A 23 4.48 16.91 -22.38
C ALA A 23 4.03 18.38 -22.44
N CYS A 24 3.17 18.84 -21.53
CA CYS A 24 2.59 20.20 -21.56
C CYS A 24 2.62 20.92 -20.20
N LEU A 25 3.47 20.49 -19.25
CA LEU A 25 3.57 21.09 -17.91
C LEU A 25 3.79 22.61 -17.96
N ASP A 26 4.64 23.08 -18.87
CA ASP A 26 4.99 24.50 -19.00
C ASP A 26 3.84 25.38 -19.51
N ASP A 27 2.79 24.77 -20.05
CA ASP A 27 1.61 25.49 -20.53
C ASP A 27 0.65 25.90 -19.40
N TYR A 28 0.89 25.43 -18.17
CA TYR A 28 0.01 25.62 -17.03
C TYR A 28 0.65 26.43 -15.91
N ALA A 29 -0.12 27.33 -15.32
CA ALA A 29 0.31 28.12 -14.17
C ALA A 29 0.39 27.28 -12.88
N VAL A 30 -0.45 26.25 -12.77
CA VAL A 30 -0.47 25.30 -11.65
C VAL A 30 -1.04 23.97 -12.09
N VAL A 31 -0.53 22.89 -11.53
CA VAL A 31 -0.98 21.53 -11.80
C VAL A 31 -1.52 20.92 -10.49
N LEU A 32 -2.68 20.29 -10.57
CA LEU A 32 -3.23 19.45 -9.50
C LEU A 32 -3.04 17.99 -9.88
N VAL A 33 -2.22 17.28 -9.10
CA VAL A 33 -1.99 15.83 -9.29
C VAL A 33 -2.75 15.05 -8.23
N VAL A 34 -3.62 14.14 -8.66
CA VAL A 34 -4.35 13.19 -7.80
C VAL A 34 -3.79 11.81 -8.07
N SER A 35 -2.86 11.36 -7.23
CA SER A 35 -2.17 10.08 -7.45
C SER A 35 -1.52 9.57 -6.17
N PRO A 36 -1.49 8.23 -5.95
CA PRO A 36 -0.68 7.63 -4.90
C PRO A 36 0.82 7.59 -5.25
N LEU A 37 1.16 7.89 -6.51
CA LEU A 37 2.55 7.88 -7.03
C LEU A 37 3.15 9.28 -6.97
N ARG A 38 4.45 9.35 -6.74
CA ARG A 38 5.23 10.58 -6.85
C ARG A 38 5.23 11.05 -8.29
N PHE A 39 5.04 12.35 -8.47
CA PHE A 39 5.08 13.01 -9.78
C PHE A 39 5.99 14.23 -9.70
N ASP A 40 6.98 14.28 -10.60
CA ASP A 40 7.87 15.42 -10.73
C ASP A 40 7.29 16.39 -11.79
N THR A 41 6.99 17.60 -11.36
CA THR A 41 6.46 18.68 -12.21
C THR A 41 7.53 19.71 -12.61
N GLY A 42 8.81 19.45 -12.29
CA GLY A 42 9.89 20.39 -12.51
C GLY A 42 9.61 21.72 -11.79
N ASP A 43 9.72 22.82 -12.51
CA ASP A 43 9.47 24.18 -11.97
C ASP A 43 7.98 24.57 -11.95
N THR A 44 7.09 23.78 -12.53
CA THR A 44 5.66 24.08 -12.56
C THR A 44 5.04 23.89 -11.17
N PRO A 45 4.39 24.90 -10.58
CA PRO A 45 3.73 24.79 -9.30
C PRO A 45 2.72 23.63 -9.27
N CYS A 46 2.81 22.78 -8.23
CA CYS A 46 1.99 21.59 -8.11
C CYS A 46 1.31 21.49 -6.76
N ILE A 47 0.04 21.11 -6.78
CA ILE A 47 -0.71 20.67 -5.62
C ILE A 47 -0.89 19.15 -5.76
N GLN A 48 -0.29 18.38 -4.84
CA GLN A 48 -0.41 16.92 -4.83
C GLN A 48 -1.50 16.49 -3.85
N PHE A 49 -2.53 15.82 -4.35
CA PHE A 49 -3.49 15.08 -3.53
C PHE A 49 -3.16 13.60 -3.58
N ILE A 50 -2.92 13.01 -2.40
CA ILE A 50 -2.54 11.60 -2.25
C ILE A 50 -3.75 10.79 -1.79
N PRO A 51 -4.43 10.06 -2.69
CA PRO A 51 -5.57 9.23 -2.30
C PRO A 51 -5.11 8.02 -1.50
N LYS A 52 -5.85 7.67 -0.45
CA LYS A 52 -5.58 6.50 0.40
C LYS A 52 -6.13 5.22 -0.24
N VAL A 53 -5.47 4.74 -1.27
CA VAL A 53 -5.92 3.61 -2.12
C VAL A 53 -5.12 2.33 -1.94
N LEU A 54 -4.01 2.38 -1.20
CA LEU A 54 -3.17 1.21 -0.96
C LEU A 54 -3.61 0.46 0.30
N ALA A 55 -3.49 -0.86 0.26
CA ALA A 55 -3.61 -1.73 1.41
C ALA A 55 -2.28 -2.43 1.68
N LEU A 56 -1.81 -2.37 2.92
CA LEU A 56 -0.62 -3.05 3.39
C LEU A 56 -1.02 -4.24 4.25
N GLY A 57 -0.69 -5.44 3.80
CA GLY A 57 -0.90 -6.68 4.55
C GLY A 57 0.34 -7.06 5.35
N LEU A 58 0.16 -7.45 6.61
CA LEU A 58 1.21 -7.91 7.49
C LEU A 58 1.06 -9.39 7.86
N GLY A 59 2.16 -10.12 7.73
CA GLY A 59 2.28 -11.51 8.16
C GLY A 59 3.67 -11.73 8.76
N CYS A 60 3.94 -11.13 9.92
CA CYS A 60 5.22 -11.29 10.60
C CYS A 60 5.30 -12.58 11.43
N ARG A 61 6.52 -12.98 11.79
CA ARG A 61 6.76 -13.97 12.83
C ARG A 61 6.41 -13.36 14.18
N TYR A 62 6.11 -14.22 15.14
CA TYR A 62 5.78 -13.81 16.51
C TYR A 62 6.89 -12.92 17.11
N GLN A 63 6.50 -11.78 17.68
CA GLN A 63 7.36 -10.80 18.37
C GLN A 63 8.52 -10.24 17.53
N CYS A 64 8.24 -9.83 16.28
CA CYS A 64 9.21 -9.05 15.50
C CYS A 64 9.48 -7.68 16.15
N ASP A 65 10.76 -7.31 16.25
CA ASP A 65 11.13 -5.94 16.63
C ASP A 65 10.68 -4.97 15.52
N PRO A 66 9.85 -3.98 15.83
CA PRO A 66 9.28 -3.12 14.82
C PRO A 66 10.24 -2.05 14.29
N THR A 67 11.29 -1.67 15.05
CA THR A 67 12.04 -0.42 14.85
C THR A 67 12.64 -0.28 13.45
N ASP A 68 13.39 -1.29 13.00
CA ASP A 68 14.03 -1.25 11.67
C ASP A 68 13.07 -1.72 10.56
N ILE A 69 12.10 -2.55 10.92
CA ILE A 69 11.17 -3.17 9.94
C ILE A 69 10.19 -2.14 9.40
N VAL A 70 9.67 -1.24 10.24
CA VAL A 70 8.76 -0.18 9.81
C VAL A 70 9.42 0.70 8.76
N ASP A 71 10.64 1.18 9.04
CA ASP A 71 11.38 2.04 8.11
C ASP A 71 11.72 1.31 6.81
N HIS A 72 12.04 0.02 6.88
CA HIS A 72 12.26 -0.80 5.69
C HIS A 72 10.99 -0.93 4.85
N ILE A 73 9.84 -1.25 5.44
CA ILE A 73 8.56 -1.38 4.72
C ILE A 73 8.19 -0.06 4.02
N LEU A 74 8.23 1.05 4.75
CA LEU A 74 7.89 2.36 4.19
C LEU A 74 8.90 2.80 3.13
N GLY A 75 10.17 2.45 3.29
CA GLY A 75 11.22 2.65 2.30
C GLY A 75 10.98 1.87 1.00
N GLU A 76 10.54 0.63 1.07
CA GLU A 76 10.21 -0.17 -0.11
C GLU A 76 8.98 0.39 -0.87
N VAL A 77 7.97 0.86 -0.16
CA VAL A 77 6.83 1.57 -0.76
C VAL A 77 7.30 2.82 -1.52
N SER A 78 8.18 3.61 -0.90
CA SER A 78 8.77 4.82 -1.50
C SER A 78 9.66 4.50 -2.70
N ARG A 79 10.44 3.41 -2.63
CA ARG A 79 11.32 2.95 -3.73
C ARG A 79 10.52 2.62 -5.00
N LEU A 80 9.32 2.12 -4.86
CA LEU A 80 8.40 1.87 -5.98
C LEU A 80 7.73 3.14 -6.52
N GLY A 81 8.04 4.31 -5.96
CA GLY A 81 7.48 5.59 -6.36
C GLY A 81 6.15 5.95 -5.70
N PHE A 82 5.65 5.13 -4.77
CA PHE A 82 4.44 5.45 -4.02
C PHE A 82 4.72 6.34 -2.82
N TYR A 83 3.72 7.11 -2.43
CA TYR A 83 3.71 7.78 -1.14
C TYR A 83 3.25 6.80 -0.05
N PRO A 84 3.98 6.65 1.07
CA PRO A 84 3.49 5.89 2.22
C PRO A 84 2.13 6.36 2.74
N GLU A 85 1.84 7.65 2.62
CA GLU A 85 0.57 8.28 2.99
C GLU A 85 -0.61 7.76 2.16
N ALA A 86 -0.36 7.14 1.01
CA ALA A 86 -1.38 6.47 0.20
C ALA A 86 -1.89 5.15 0.81
N ILE A 87 -1.21 4.63 1.85
CA ILE A 87 -1.67 3.46 2.58
C ILE A 87 -2.86 3.86 3.45
N GLY A 88 -4.04 3.45 3.02
CA GLY A 88 -5.30 3.70 3.72
C GLY A 88 -5.82 2.52 4.52
N LYS A 89 -5.27 1.33 4.29
CA LYS A 89 -5.64 0.10 4.98
C LYS A 89 -4.39 -0.66 5.43
N LEU A 90 -4.38 -1.05 6.70
CA LEU A 90 -3.39 -1.92 7.30
C LEU A 90 -4.10 -3.20 7.72
N THR A 91 -3.65 -4.35 7.24
CA THR A 91 -4.41 -5.59 7.36
C THR A 91 -3.58 -6.74 7.90
N THR A 92 -4.20 -7.60 8.70
CA THR A 92 -3.58 -8.83 9.19
C THR A 92 -4.66 -9.87 9.56
N ILE A 93 -4.23 -11.04 9.98
CA ILE A 93 -5.11 -12.10 10.50
C ILE A 93 -5.25 -11.97 12.03
N ASP A 94 -6.35 -12.48 12.59
CA ASP A 94 -6.68 -12.44 14.01
C ASP A 94 -5.56 -13.01 14.92
N LEU A 95 -4.87 -14.04 14.48
CA LEU A 95 -3.71 -14.63 15.18
C LEU A 95 -2.51 -13.66 15.32
N LYS A 96 -2.50 -12.56 14.60
CA LYS A 96 -1.40 -11.58 14.55
C LYS A 96 -1.81 -10.17 15.00
N LYS A 97 -3.02 -9.99 15.52
CA LYS A 97 -3.58 -8.69 15.89
C LYS A 97 -2.81 -7.94 16.99
N ASP A 98 -2.08 -8.66 17.84
CA ASP A 98 -1.36 -8.10 18.98
C ASP A 98 0.14 -7.90 18.72
N GLU A 99 0.59 -8.10 17.48
CA GLU A 99 2.00 -7.95 17.12
C GLU A 99 2.47 -6.49 17.25
N PRO A 100 3.64 -6.22 17.84
CA PRO A 100 4.19 -4.89 18.01
C PRO A 100 4.36 -4.13 16.68
N LEU A 101 4.74 -4.84 15.62
CA LEU A 101 4.89 -4.27 14.28
C LEU A 101 3.58 -3.70 13.74
N LEU A 102 2.46 -4.38 13.98
CA LEU A 102 1.14 -3.89 13.57
C LEU A 102 0.78 -2.58 14.27
N LYS A 103 1.04 -2.50 15.57
CA LYS A 103 0.75 -1.30 16.38
C LYS A 103 1.60 -0.11 15.94
N GLU A 104 2.90 -0.32 15.76
CA GLU A 104 3.83 0.72 15.31
C GLU A 104 3.45 1.27 13.93
N LEU A 105 3.12 0.40 12.97
CA LEU A 105 2.66 0.81 11.64
C LEU A 105 1.32 1.53 11.69
N ALA A 106 0.39 1.09 12.53
CA ALA A 106 -0.91 1.74 12.71
C ALA A 106 -0.75 3.18 13.20
N GLU A 107 0.13 3.40 14.17
CA GLU A 107 0.46 4.73 14.69
C GLU A 107 1.17 5.58 13.64
N ARG A 108 2.19 5.04 12.97
CA ARG A 108 2.98 5.75 11.98
C ARG A 108 2.16 6.20 10.77
N LEU A 109 1.23 5.36 10.31
CA LEU A 109 0.36 5.62 9.17
C LEU A 109 -0.96 6.30 9.54
N GLN A 110 -1.26 6.39 10.85
CA GLN A 110 -2.53 6.89 11.38
C GLN A 110 -3.74 6.18 10.76
N VAL A 111 -3.67 4.85 10.72
CA VAL A 111 -4.74 3.99 10.22
C VAL A 111 -5.09 2.92 11.25
N SER A 112 -6.38 2.60 11.37
CA SER A 112 -6.83 1.50 12.22
C SER A 112 -6.62 0.17 11.51
N PRO A 113 -6.00 -0.85 12.15
CA PRO A 113 -5.82 -2.16 11.55
C PRO A 113 -7.16 -2.85 11.28
N LEU A 114 -7.25 -3.51 10.13
CA LEU A 114 -8.34 -4.42 9.77
C LEU A 114 -7.88 -5.86 10.03
N ILE A 115 -8.65 -6.57 10.84
CA ILE A 115 -8.34 -7.93 11.28
C ILE A 115 -9.32 -8.89 10.63
N TYR A 116 -8.81 -9.89 9.95
CA TYR A 116 -9.60 -10.92 9.27
C TYR A 116 -9.36 -12.29 9.89
N THR A 117 -10.33 -13.18 9.75
CA THR A 117 -10.22 -14.59 10.16
C THR A 117 -9.75 -15.45 8.99
N ALA A 118 -9.23 -16.65 9.29
CA ALA A 118 -8.87 -17.62 8.25
C ALA A 118 -10.08 -18.03 7.39
N GLU A 119 -11.28 -18.09 7.98
CA GLU A 119 -12.51 -18.43 7.27
C GLU A 119 -12.89 -17.37 6.23
N GLU A 120 -12.74 -16.09 6.54
CA GLU A 120 -12.97 -14.99 5.57
C GLU A 120 -11.99 -15.02 4.40
N LEU A 121 -10.78 -15.54 4.63
CA LEU A 121 -9.69 -15.53 3.66
C LEU A 121 -9.52 -16.83 2.87
N LYS A 122 -10.30 -17.85 3.17
CA LYS A 122 -10.11 -19.22 2.61
C LYS A 122 -10.13 -19.28 1.09
N ASP A 123 -10.93 -18.43 0.44
CA ASP A 123 -11.12 -18.41 -1.02
C ASP A 123 -10.23 -17.36 -1.72
N VAL A 124 -9.37 -16.67 -0.98
CA VAL A 124 -8.46 -15.66 -1.55
C VAL A 124 -7.23 -16.35 -2.14
N GLU A 125 -7.08 -16.26 -3.44
CA GLU A 125 -5.87 -16.73 -4.13
C GLU A 125 -4.66 -15.87 -3.77
N VAL A 126 -3.51 -16.53 -3.57
CA VAL A 126 -2.22 -15.89 -3.30
C VAL A 126 -1.20 -16.26 -4.38
N LEU A 127 -0.34 -15.30 -4.73
CA LEU A 127 0.73 -15.51 -5.73
C LEU A 127 1.92 -16.29 -5.13
N SER A 128 2.13 -16.15 -3.82
CA SER A 128 3.26 -16.76 -3.11
C SER A 128 2.78 -17.65 -1.97
N PRO A 129 2.12 -18.78 -2.25
CA PRO A 129 1.60 -19.69 -1.23
C PRO A 129 2.73 -20.29 -0.40
N SER A 130 2.47 -20.53 0.90
CA SER A 130 3.41 -21.14 1.82
C SER A 130 2.72 -22.21 2.67
N GLN A 131 3.14 -23.46 2.51
CA GLN A 131 2.64 -24.59 3.28
C GLN A 131 2.84 -24.37 4.78
N LYS A 132 4.01 -23.88 5.19
CA LYS A 132 4.32 -23.59 6.59
C LYS A 132 3.41 -22.53 7.21
N VAL A 133 3.04 -21.52 6.42
CA VAL A 133 2.10 -20.48 6.86
C VAL A 133 0.70 -21.07 6.99
N PHE A 134 0.28 -21.88 6.02
CA PHE A 134 -1.02 -22.54 6.04
C PHE A 134 -1.22 -23.45 7.27
N GLU A 135 -0.21 -24.23 7.62
CA GLU A 135 -0.25 -25.14 8.79
C GLU A 135 -0.48 -24.39 10.11
N VAL A 136 0.03 -23.15 10.21
CA VAL A 136 -0.08 -22.35 11.44
C VAL A 136 -1.33 -21.45 11.44
N THR A 137 -1.71 -20.89 10.30
CA THR A 137 -2.71 -19.82 10.21
C THR A 137 -4.00 -20.21 9.49
N GLY A 138 -4.00 -21.33 8.78
CA GLY A 138 -5.12 -21.75 7.93
C GLY A 138 -5.27 -20.95 6.62
N VAL A 139 -4.31 -20.09 6.29
CA VAL A 139 -4.26 -19.35 5.02
C VAL A 139 -2.89 -19.49 4.36
N TRP A 140 -2.86 -19.46 3.02
CA TRP A 140 -1.64 -19.69 2.25
C TRP A 140 -0.61 -18.55 2.31
N GLY A 141 -1.04 -17.33 2.70
CA GLY A 141 -0.17 -16.17 2.85
C GLY A 141 -0.89 -15.01 3.51
N VAL A 142 -0.64 -14.76 4.78
CA VAL A 142 -1.37 -13.76 5.59
C VAL A 142 -1.35 -12.37 4.97
N ALA A 143 -0.17 -11.84 4.69
CA ALA A 143 -0.02 -10.48 4.16
C ALA A 143 -0.75 -10.28 2.83
N GLU A 144 -0.60 -11.23 1.93
CA GLU A 144 -1.18 -11.18 0.60
C GLU A 144 -2.69 -11.38 0.62
N SER A 145 -3.17 -12.40 1.36
CA SER A 145 -4.60 -12.69 1.47
C SER A 145 -5.37 -11.52 2.09
N THR A 146 -4.87 -10.95 3.17
CA THR A 146 -5.56 -9.87 3.89
C THR A 146 -5.59 -8.57 3.09
N SER A 147 -4.49 -8.19 2.44
CA SER A 147 -4.46 -6.98 1.62
C SER A 147 -5.34 -7.09 0.37
N ARG A 148 -5.33 -8.24 -0.30
CA ARG A 148 -6.20 -8.49 -1.46
C ARG A 148 -7.68 -8.50 -1.08
N TYR A 149 -8.03 -9.16 0.02
CA TYR A 149 -9.40 -9.17 0.53
C TYR A 149 -9.90 -7.76 0.85
N ALA A 150 -9.08 -6.96 1.52
CA ALA A 150 -9.41 -5.58 1.90
C ALA A 150 -9.62 -4.63 0.71
N THR A 151 -9.05 -4.94 -0.45
CA THR A 151 -9.16 -4.15 -1.69
C THR A 151 -10.14 -4.71 -2.71
N GLY A 152 -10.93 -5.73 -2.34
CA GLY A 152 -11.83 -6.40 -3.29
C GLY A 152 -11.06 -7.15 -4.39
N LEU A 153 -9.99 -7.86 -4.02
CA LEU A 153 -9.08 -8.61 -4.90
C LEU A 153 -8.28 -7.70 -5.85
N GLY A 154 -7.86 -6.54 -5.35
CA GLY A 154 -6.99 -5.61 -6.08
C GLY A 154 -5.63 -6.21 -6.48
N SER A 155 -4.96 -5.53 -7.41
CA SER A 155 -3.65 -5.94 -7.90
C SER A 155 -2.56 -5.76 -6.85
N ILE A 156 -1.60 -6.68 -6.83
CA ILE A 156 -0.41 -6.58 -5.98
C ILE A 156 0.63 -5.71 -6.68
N VAL A 157 0.96 -4.57 -6.05
CA VAL A 157 1.99 -3.64 -6.54
C VAL A 157 3.34 -3.87 -5.90
N LEU A 158 3.36 -4.42 -4.67
CA LEU A 158 4.56 -4.85 -3.96
C LEU A 158 4.37 -6.31 -3.52
N PRO A 159 5.08 -7.28 -4.14
CA PRO A 159 5.03 -8.66 -3.71
C PRO A 159 5.56 -8.83 -2.29
N LYS A 160 5.24 -9.96 -1.67
CA LYS A 160 5.69 -10.32 -0.33
C LYS A 160 7.18 -10.08 -0.16
N GLN A 161 7.54 -9.18 0.74
CA GLN A 161 8.90 -9.01 1.21
C GLN A 161 9.14 -9.93 2.41
N LYS A 162 10.19 -10.72 2.33
CA LYS A 162 10.66 -11.47 3.50
C LYS A 162 11.52 -10.51 4.29
N GLY A 163 11.09 -10.14 5.50
CA GLY A 163 11.93 -9.38 6.43
C GLY A 163 13.27 -10.09 6.64
N MET A 164 14.36 -9.35 6.68
CA MET A 164 15.66 -9.88 7.05
C MET A 164 15.58 -10.38 8.50
N VAL A 165 15.34 -11.67 8.66
CA VAL A 165 15.75 -12.35 9.87
C VAL A 165 17.25 -12.48 9.72
N ARG A 166 18.04 -11.72 10.49
CA ARG A 166 19.38 -12.13 10.80
C ARG A 166 19.24 -13.49 11.50
N SER A 167 19.45 -14.56 10.77
CA SER A 167 19.82 -15.82 11.35
C SER A 167 21.23 -15.60 11.90
N GLU A 168 21.32 -15.31 13.19
CA GLU A 168 22.55 -15.61 13.92
C GLU A 168 22.61 -17.14 13.94
N GLU A 169 23.29 -17.70 12.95
CA GLU A 169 23.83 -19.05 13.05
C GLU A 169 24.91 -19.01 14.12
N HIS A 170 24.61 -19.56 15.24
CA HIS A 170 25.61 -20.10 16.15
C HIS A 170 25.78 -21.57 15.89
#